data_cc9d24b7d9033407ba35d21ae947bd7c
#
_entry.id   cc9d24b7d9033407ba35d21ae947bd7c
#
_cell.length_a   1.000
_cell.length_b   1.000
_cell.length_c   1.000
_cell.angle_alpha   90.00
_cell.angle_beta   90.00
_cell.angle_gamma   90.00
#
_symmetry.space_group_name_H-M   'P 1'
#
loop_
_entity.id
_entity.type
_entity.pdbx_description
1 polymer ?
#
loop_
_entity_poly.entity_id
_entity_poly.type
_entity_poly.pdbx_seq_one_letter_code
_entity_poly.pdbx_strand_id
1 'polypeptide(L)'
;MHRRLLASAAGLAVAASLSFATPAAAAPKSFDHAYVIMMENQSFDNLVGHDKFDANGNNLGPDTPFITKSALTEGLATLYFGVTHPSLPNYVATISGDYFGIQDDASSCYALPTPDPGCHKITAPNLVDRLEANHLKFIALMETMPSQGYLGTQYPSASPRLYAQKHNPFVYFQDIAQNKARLDRIKPLLNATLDETLANPPSLTYIVPNQCHDMHGTSTCTDFDGLLRTGDKYLERLVTKIASSRGYTKNSAIFVVWDEDDYSSNLGCCSSLPSLGGGHTLTLVYSATSVQKRSATPYNHYSLLRTLLEGFKLAPLGHSNDSDVQPMWDLF
;
A
#
# COMPACT_ATOMS: atom_id res chain seq x y z
N MET A 1 -83.50 -4.39 -34.17
CA MET A 1 -82.31 -3.56 -34.43
C MET A 1 -81.72 -3.09 -33.12
N HIS A 2 -80.72 -3.76 -32.59
CA HIS A 2 -79.97 -3.34 -31.36
C HIS A 2 -78.53 -3.16 -31.69
N ARG A 3 -78.07 -1.94 -31.69
CA ARG A 3 -76.63 -1.59 -31.82
C ARG A 3 -75.97 -1.73 -30.43
N ARG A 4 -74.99 -2.60 -30.34
CA ARG A 4 -74.08 -2.65 -29.17
C ARG A 4 -72.92 -1.71 -29.42
N LEU A 5 -72.70 -0.77 -28.51
CA LEU A 5 -71.55 0.07 -28.43
C LEU A 5 -70.40 -0.69 -27.68
N LEU A 6 -69.28 -0.85 -28.35
CA LEU A 6 -68.04 -1.35 -27.72
C LEU A 6 -67.27 -0.16 -27.21
N ALA A 7 -67.05 -0.12 -25.90
CA ALA A 7 -66.13 0.84 -25.25
C ALA A 7 -64.75 0.24 -25.21
N SER A 8 -63.79 0.89 -25.87
CA SER A 8 -62.39 0.54 -25.78
C SER A 8 -61.73 1.25 -24.57
N ALA A 9 -61.26 0.50 -23.57
CA ALA A 9 -60.46 1.01 -22.47
C ALA A 9 -58.97 1.03 -22.89
N ALA A 10 -58.39 2.22 -23.04
CA ALA A 10 -56.97 2.41 -23.22
C ALA A 10 -56.30 2.42 -21.86
N GLY A 11 -55.56 1.36 -21.57
CA GLY A 11 -54.71 1.30 -20.36
C GLY A 11 -53.40 2.08 -20.57
N LEU A 12 -53.20 3.14 -19.79
CA LEU A 12 -51.92 3.84 -19.71
C LEU A 12 -50.95 3.03 -18.83
N ALA A 13 -49.92 2.45 -19.44
CA ALA A 13 -48.81 1.84 -18.70
C ALA A 13 -47.83 2.95 -18.31
N VAL A 14 -47.75 3.29 -17.04
CA VAL A 14 -46.72 4.17 -16.47
C VAL A 14 -45.47 3.32 -16.23
N ALA A 15 -44.44 3.46 -17.07
CA ALA A 15 -43.16 2.89 -16.86
C ALA A 15 -42.39 3.74 -15.82
N ALA A 16 -42.30 3.26 -14.57
CA ALA A 16 -41.44 3.87 -13.56
C ALA A 16 -39.98 3.51 -13.87
N SER A 17 -39.22 4.47 -14.39
CA SER A 17 -37.77 4.37 -14.53
C SER A 17 -37.11 4.47 -13.15
N LEU A 18 -36.63 3.36 -12.63
CA LEU A 18 -35.76 3.33 -11.45
C LEU A 18 -34.38 3.88 -11.84
N SER A 19 -34.15 5.16 -11.57
CA SER A 19 -32.80 5.76 -11.66
C SER A 19 -32.00 5.27 -10.45
N PHE A 20 -31.09 4.34 -10.68
CA PHE A 20 -30.06 4.04 -9.68
C PHE A 20 -29.11 5.24 -9.63
N ALA A 21 -29.19 6.01 -8.55
CA ALA A 21 -28.21 7.03 -8.27
C ALA A 21 -26.87 6.33 -8.00
N THR A 22 -25.89 6.50 -8.89
CA THR A 22 -24.52 6.14 -8.58
C THR A 22 -24.10 6.94 -7.35
N PRO A 23 -23.53 6.31 -6.29
CA PRO A 23 -23.04 7.05 -5.15
C PRO A 23 -22.03 8.08 -5.65
N ALA A 24 -22.24 9.35 -5.27
CA ALA A 24 -21.29 10.40 -5.59
C ALA A 24 -19.94 10.03 -4.99
N ALA A 25 -18.88 9.99 -5.82
CA ALA A 25 -17.53 9.77 -5.33
C ALA A 25 -17.22 10.79 -4.24
N ALA A 26 -16.66 10.33 -3.12
CA ALA A 26 -16.25 11.22 -2.04
C ALA A 26 -15.26 12.25 -2.58
N ALA A 27 -15.45 13.52 -2.18
CA ALA A 27 -14.58 14.59 -2.66
C ALA A 27 -13.12 14.34 -2.18
N PRO A 28 -12.11 14.61 -3.03
CA PRO A 28 -10.71 14.47 -2.65
C PRO A 28 -10.39 15.27 -1.40
N LYS A 29 -9.69 14.66 -0.45
CA LYS A 29 -9.19 15.32 0.74
C LYS A 29 -7.76 15.80 0.51
N SER A 30 -7.31 16.78 1.26
CA SER A 30 -5.91 17.20 1.22
C SER A 30 -5.17 16.61 2.40
N PHE A 31 -3.94 16.13 2.17
CA PHE A 31 -3.05 15.68 3.22
C PHE A 31 -2.07 16.78 3.64
N ASP A 32 -1.90 16.95 4.94
CA ASP A 32 -0.74 17.63 5.50
C ASP A 32 0.44 16.65 5.49
N HIS A 33 0.20 15.42 5.96
CA HIS A 33 1.18 14.34 6.02
C HIS A 33 0.53 13.00 5.67
N ALA A 34 1.20 12.22 4.83
CA ALA A 34 0.85 10.84 4.56
C ALA A 34 2.00 9.90 5.00
N TYR A 35 1.64 8.81 5.65
CA TYR A 35 2.55 7.75 6.06
C TYR A 35 2.14 6.49 5.32
N VAL A 36 3.07 5.89 4.57
CA VAL A 36 2.87 4.61 3.89
C VAL A 36 3.74 3.59 4.60
N ILE A 37 3.15 2.53 5.12
CA ILE A 37 3.84 1.39 5.74
C ILE A 37 3.63 0.21 4.82
N MET A 38 4.71 -0.29 4.20
CA MET A 38 4.65 -1.44 3.30
C MET A 38 4.97 -2.71 4.07
N MET A 39 4.07 -3.67 3.93
CA MET A 39 4.16 -5.02 4.49
C MET A 39 4.25 -6.03 3.34
N GLU A 40 4.50 -7.29 3.63
CA GLU A 40 4.91 -8.30 2.66
C GLU A 40 4.05 -9.58 2.71
N ASN A 41 3.78 -10.08 1.50
CA ASN A 41 3.42 -11.47 1.18
C ASN A 41 2.33 -12.10 2.04
N GLN A 42 1.21 -11.38 2.30
CA GLN A 42 0.10 -11.95 3.04
C GLN A 42 -1.23 -11.76 2.32
N SER A 43 -1.96 -12.84 2.17
CA SER A 43 -3.34 -12.79 1.68
C SER A 43 -4.27 -12.14 2.69
N PHE A 44 -5.39 -11.61 2.21
CA PHE A 44 -6.43 -11.01 3.05
C PHE A 44 -6.89 -11.98 4.15
N ASP A 45 -7.10 -13.25 3.80
CA ASP A 45 -7.61 -14.26 4.71
C ASP A 45 -6.61 -14.64 5.83
N ASN A 46 -5.31 -14.48 5.59
CA ASN A 46 -4.29 -14.66 6.63
C ASN A 46 -4.32 -13.53 7.67
N LEU A 47 -4.77 -12.34 7.27
CA LEU A 47 -4.66 -11.11 8.06
C LEU A 47 -5.94 -10.75 8.81
N VAL A 48 -7.11 -11.15 8.33
CA VAL A 48 -8.39 -10.72 8.92
C VAL A 48 -9.25 -11.90 9.28
N GLY A 49 -9.51 -12.08 10.59
CA GLY A 49 -10.46 -13.08 11.07
C GLY A 49 -9.93 -14.52 11.06
N HIS A 50 -8.63 -14.72 10.91
CA HIS A 50 -8.01 -16.03 11.00
C HIS A 50 -7.85 -16.45 12.47
N ASP A 51 -8.86 -17.15 12.99
CA ASP A 51 -8.83 -17.66 14.35
C ASP A 51 -7.97 -18.91 14.48
N LYS A 52 -7.15 -18.96 15.51
CA LYS A 52 -6.41 -20.15 15.91
C LYS A 52 -7.19 -21.05 16.85
N PHE A 53 -6.91 -22.32 16.72
CA PHE A 53 -7.43 -23.35 17.63
C PHE A 53 -6.26 -24.15 18.20
N ASP A 54 -6.31 -24.44 19.50
CA ASP A 54 -5.36 -25.37 20.13
C ASP A 54 -5.65 -26.83 19.74
N ALA A 55 -4.78 -27.75 20.18
CA ALA A 55 -4.94 -29.21 19.92
C ALA A 55 -6.25 -29.80 20.49
N ASN A 56 -6.93 -29.08 21.37
CA ASN A 56 -8.20 -29.48 21.98
C ASN A 56 -9.41 -28.81 21.31
N GLY A 57 -9.18 -27.97 20.27
CA GLY A 57 -10.22 -27.24 19.55
C GLY A 57 -10.69 -25.95 20.25
N ASN A 58 -9.97 -25.44 21.25
CA ASN A 58 -10.29 -24.16 21.85
C ASN A 58 -9.82 -23.03 20.95
N ASN A 59 -10.70 -22.04 20.72
CA ASN A 59 -10.36 -20.83 19.97
C ASN A 59 -9.40 -19.96 20.78
N LEU A 60 -8.21 -19.71 20.22
CA LEU A 60 -7.16 -18.87 20.82
C LEU A 60 -7.22 -17.40 20.33
N GLY A 61 -8.18 -17.09 19.46
CA GLY A 61 -8.26 -15.80 18.77
C GLY A 61 -7.34 -15.68 17.56
N PRO A 62 -7.37 -14.54 16.88
CA PRO A 62 -6.58 -14.32 15.67
C PRO A 62 -5.09 -14.13 15.97
N ASP A 63 -4.22 -14.56 15.04
CA ASP A 63 -2.79 -14.28 15.08
C ASP A 63 -2.46 -12.79 14.93
N THR A 64 -3.38 -12.04 14.35
CA THR A 64 -3.26 -10.63 14.03
C THR A 64 -4.35 -9.81 14.74
N PRO A 65 -4.38 -9.76 16.08
CA PRO A 65 -5.45 -9.10 16.83
C PRO A 65 -5.53 -7.60 16.57
N PHE A 66 -4.40 -6.92 16.38
CA PHE A 66 -4.38 -5.49 16.07
C PHE A 66 -4.94 -5.23 14.65
N ILE A 67 -4.48 -5.98 13.65
CA ILE A 67 -4.97 -5.85 12.25
C ILE A 67 -6.46 -6.18 12.19
N THR A 68 -6.90 -7.29 12.80
CA THR A 68 -8.32 -7.68 12.86
C THR A 68 -9.18 -6.60 13.50
N LYS A 69 -8.73 -6.04 14.63
CA LYS A 69 -9.42 -4.92 15.29
C LYS A 69 -9.46 -3.70 14.37
N SER A 70 -8.34 -3.34 13.76
CA SER A 70 -8.24 -2.18 12.87
C SER A 70 -9.14 -2.33 11.65
N ALA A 71 -9.24 -3.54 11.09
CA ALA A 71 -10.18 -3.83 10.01
C ALA A 71 -11.64 -3.59 10.39
N LEU A 72 -11.98 -3.62 11.68
CA LEU A 72 -13.33 -3.34 12.19
C LEU A 72 -13.54 -1.87 12.55
N THR A 73 -12.49 -1.15 12.93
CA THR A 73 -12.60 0.18 13.52
C THR A 73 -12.09 1.31 12.64
N GLU A 74 -11.27 1.01 11.64
CA GLU A 74 -10.62 1.98 10.76
C GLU A 74 -11.09 1.84 9.31
N GLY A 75 -10.44 2.51 8.37
CA GLY A 75 -10.69 2.35 6.94
C GLY A 75 -10.15 1.03 6.41
N LEU A 76 -11.00 0.22 5.79
CA LEU A 76 -10.65 -1.09 5.23
C LEU A 76 -11.02 -1.17 3.75
N ALA A 77 -10.02 -1.37 2.88
CA ALA A 77 -10.23 -1.83 1.51
C ALA A 77 -10.39 -3.36 1.53
N THR A 78 -11.60 -3.84 1.27
CA THR A 78 -11.88 -5.29 1.27
C THR A 78 -11.49 -5.99 -0.03
N LEU A 79 -11.19 -5.23 -1.10
CA LEU A 79 -10.73 -5.70 -2.39
C LEU A 79 -9.49 -4.91 -2.79
N TYR A 80 -8.35 -5.23 -2.18
CA TYR A 80 -7.06 -4.66 -2.54
C TYR A 80 -6.16 -5.75 -3.13
N PHE A 81 -5.43 -5.43 -4.19
CA PHE A 81 -4.64 -6.40 -4.94
C PHE A 81 -3.21 -5.88 -5.16
N GLY A 82 -2.24 -6.79 -5.13
CA GLY A 82 -0.93 -6.54 -5.71
C GLY A 82 -1.05 -6.31 -7.23
N VAL A 83 -0.10 -5.60 -7.81
CA VAL A 83 -0.07 -5.34 -9.26
C VAL A 83 0.40 -6.59 -10.01
N THR A 84 1.39 -7.30 -9.47
CA THR A 84 1.97 -8.52 -10.03
C THR A 84 2.77 -9.26 -8.95
N HIS A 85 3.46 -10.34 -9.32
CA HIS A 85 4.51 -11.02 -8.56
C HIS A 85 5.86 -10.87 -9.30
N PRO A 86 7.01 -10.87 -8.60
CA PRO A 86 7.22 -10.85 -7.14
C PRO A 86 7.17 -9.43 -6.55
N SER A 87 7.75 -9.22 -5.34
CA SER A 87 7.66 -7.98 -4.56
C SER A 87 8.15 -6.72 -5.28
N LEU A 88 9.34 -6.72 -5.88
CA LEU A 88 9.97 -5.51 -6.44
C LEU A 88 9.06 -4.69 -7.36
N PRO A 89 8.39 -5.26 -8.37
CA PRO A 89 7.50 -4.48 -9.24
C PRO A 89 6.34 -3.81 -8.49
N ASN A 90 5.83 -4.42 -7.42
CA ASN A 90 4.80 -3.82 -6.57
C ASN A 90 5.31 -2.57 -5.85
N TYR A 91 6.50 -2.65 -5.23
CA TYR A 91 7.13 -1.49 -4.60
C TYR A 91 7.36 -0.35 -5.60
N VAL A 92 7.89 -0.67 -6.79
CA VAL A 92 8.12 0.30 -7.86
C VAL A 92 6.80 0.97 -8.27
N ALA A 93 5.74 0.19 -8.45
CA ALA A 93 4.42 0.68 -8.82
C ALA A 93 3.84 1.69 -7.82
N THR A 94 4.12 1.56 -6.50
CA THR A 94 3.61 2.48 -5.47
C THR A 94 4.13 3.90 -5.60
N ILE A 95 5.27 4.12 -6.27
CA ILE A 95 5.90 5.43 -6.38
C ILE A 95 6.02 5.97 -7.81
N SER A 96 5.72 5.14 -8.83
CA SER A 96 5.79 5.55 -10.23
C SER A 96 4.48 5.41 -11.00
N GLY A 97 3.58 4.54 -10.53
CA GLY A 97 2.36 4.17 -11.27
C GLY A 97 2.61 3.22 -12.43
N ASP A 98 3.78 2.60 -12.47
CA ASP A 98 4.15 1.58 -13.46
C ASP A 98 5.15 0.61 -12.83
N TYR A 99 5.08 -0.66 -13.18
CA TYR A 99 6.08 -1.66 -12.79
C TYR A 99 7.13 -1.91 -13.88
N PHE A 100 7.02 -1.22 -15.03
CA PHE A 100 7.96 -1.24 -16.18
C PHE A 100 8.24 -2.63 -16.74
N GLY A 101 7.28 -3.56 -16.60
CA GLY A 101 7.45 -4.94 -17.05
C GLY A 101 8.46 -5.75 -16.22
N ILE A 102 8.86 -5.28 -15.05
CA ILE A 102 9.72 -6.01 -14.11
C ILE A 102 8.95 -7.23 -13.59
N GLN A 103 9.59 -8.42 -13.67
CA GLN A 103 9.00 -9.69 -13.24
C GLN A 103 9.98 -10.53 -12.40
N ASP A 104 10.90 -9.86 -11.71
CA ASP A 104 11.87 -10.48 -10.82
C ASP A 104 12.25 -9.51 -9.68
N ASP A 105 13.10 -9.99 -8.77
CA ASP A 105 13.62 -9.25 -7.62
C ASP A 105 15.11 -8.84 -7.81
N ALA A 106 15.58 -8.72 -9.05
CA ALA A 106 16.96 -8.33 -9.33
C ALA A 106 17.29 -6.95 -8.75
N SER A 107 18.54 -6.76 -8.38
CA SER A 107 18.98 -5.53 -7.72
C SER A 107 18.89 -4.29 -8.63
N SER A 108 18.95 -3.13 -8.01
CA SER A 108 19.20 -1.87 -8.71
C SER A 108 20.55 -1.92 -9.46
N CYS A 109 20.61 -1.36 -10.67
CA CYS A 109 21.87 -1.19 -11.39
C CYS A 109 22.84 -0.20 -10.71
N TYR A 110 22.42 0.44 -9.65
CA TYR A 110 23.26 1.28 -8.77
C TYR A 110 23.73 0.55 -7.52
N ALA A 111 23.42 -0.76 -7.39
CA ALA A 111 23.79 -1.56 -6.23
C ALA A 111 25.30 -1.68 -6.06
N LEU A 112 25.74 -1.69 -4.81
CA LEU A 112 27.15 -1.80 -4.42
C LEU A 112 27.39 -3.10 -3.62
N PRO A 113 28.55 -3.73 -3.72
CA PRO A 113 29.69 -3.35 -4.60
C PRO A 113 29.45 -3.65 -6.08
N THR A 114 28.55 -4.55 -6.40
CA THR A 114 28.26 -4.99 -7.78
C THR A 114 26.76 -5.31 -7.89
N PRO A 115 26.05 -4.77 -8.89
CA PRO A 115 24.67 -5.14 -9.15
C PRO A 115 24.56 -6.56 -9.71
N ASP A 116 23.37 -7.15 -9.59
CA ASP A 116 23.07 -8.45 -10.19
C ASP A 116 23.10 -8.40 -11.72
N PRO A 117 23.44 -9.52 -12.41
CA PRO A 117 23.15 -9.65 -13.82
C PRO A 117 21.63 -9.48 -14.06
N GLY A 118 21.24 -8.60 -14.98
CA GLY A 118 19.83 -8.28 -15.20
C GLY A 118 19.26 -7.23 -14.26
N CYS A 119 20.10 -6.51 -13.53
CA CYS A 119 19.69 -5.40 -12.66
C CYS A 119 18.73 -4.42 -13.33
N HIS A 120 17.93 -3.71 -12.55
CA HIS A 120 16.96 -2.73 -13.03
C HIS A 120 17.43 -1.30 -12.84
N LYS A 121 17.18 -0.48 -13.87
CA LYS A 121 17.39 0.97 -13.87
C LYS A 121 16.18 1.66 -14.46
N ILE A 122 15.57 2.57 -13.67
CA ILE A 122 14.38 3.30 -14.08
C ILE A 122 14.76 4.78 -14.28
N THR A 123 14.37 5.34 -15.42
CA THR A 123 14.60 6.75 -15.77
C THR A 123 13.29 7.55 -15.89
N ALA A 124 12.16 6.89 -15.66
CA ALA A 124 10.85 7.49 -15.68
C ALA A 124 10.61 8.40 -14.46
N PRO A 125 9.69 9.39 -14.56
CA PRO A 125 9.26 10.20 -13.44
C PRO A 125 8.67 9.37 -12.30
N ASN A 126 8.82 9.85 -11.08
CA ASN A 126 8.34 9.20 -9.86
C ASN A 126 7.68 10.19 -8.89
N LEU A 127 7.15 9.67 -7.78
CA LEU A 127 6.46 10.48 -6.76
C LEU A 127 7.36 11.55 -6.13
N VAL A 128 8.67 11.28 -6.00
CA VAL A 128 9.62 12.25 -5.46
C VAL A 128 9.71 13.48 -6.36
N ASP A 129 9.72 13.29 -7.69
CA ASP A 129 9.71 14.42 -8.64
C ASP A 129 8.47 15.27 -8.47
N ARG A 130 7.30 14.65 -8.32
CA ARG A 130 6.04 15.36 -8.12
C ARG A 130 6.02 16.15 -6.81
N LEU A 131 6.50 15.55 -5.73
CA LEU A 131 6.60 16.21 -4.43
C LEU A 131 7.53 17.41 -4.49
N GLU A 132 8.77 17.22 -4.96
CA GLU A 132 9.77 18.28 -4.99
C GLU A 132 9.40 19.44 -5.92
N ALA A 133 8.80 19.16 -7.09
CA ALA A 133 8.30 20.18 -8.00
C ALA A 133 7.21 21.08 -7.37
N ASN A 134 6.56 20.61 -6.31
CA ASN A 134 5.55 21.35 -5.55
C ASN A 134 6.03 21.75 -4.15
N HIS A 135 7.35 21.80 -3.93
CA HIS A 135 7.99 22.17 -2.66
C HIS A 135 7.61 21.29 -1.47
N LEU A 136 7.11 20.09 -1.73
CA LEU A 136 6.81 19.08 -0.71
C LEU A 136 8.04 18.19 -0.46
N LYS A 137 8.10 17.59 0.73
CA LYS A 137 9.24 16.79 1.16
C LYS A 137 8.84 15.36 1.36
N PHE A 138 9.79 14.45 1.13
CA PHE A 138 9.66 13.05 1.49
C PHE A 138 10.80 12.59 2.39
N ILE A 139 10.58 11.49 3.09
CA ILE A 139 11.58 10.66 3.72
C ILE A 139 11.17 9.19 3.53
N ALA A 140 12.16 8.33 3.31
CA ALA A 140 11.96 6.89 3.33
C ALA A 140 12.75 6.30 4.52
N LEU A 141 12.08 5.49 5.33
CA LEU A 141 12.63 4.88 6.54
C LEU A 141 12.64 3.35 6.36
N MET A 142 13.85 2.78 6.27
CA MET A 142 14.07 1.36 6.00
C MET A 142 14.64 0.69 7.26
N GLU A 143 13.89 -0.24 7.85
CA GLU A 143 14.35 -0.93 9.06
C GLU A 143 15.54 -1.84 8.74
N THR A 144 16.50 -1.88 9.65
CA THR A 144 17.76 -2.64 9.54
C THR A 144 18.68 -2.19 8.39
N MET A 145 18.33 -1.18 7.60
CA MET A 145 19.27 -0.59 6.66
C MET A 145 20.48 -0.01 7.45
N PRO A 146 21.74 -0.31 7.06
CA PRO A 146 22.89 -0.01 7.92
C PRO A 146 23.29 1.47 7.97
N SER A 147 22.97 2.22 6.92
CA SER A 147 23.33 3.63 6.80
C SER A 147 22.42 4.37 5.86
N GLN A 148 22.36 5.68 6.00
CA GLN A 148 21.67 6.58 5.10
C GLN A 148 22.17 6.42 3.66
N GLY A 149 21.24 6.31 2.69
CA GLY A 149 21.57 6.18 1.27
C GLY A 149 22.26 4.86 0.91
N TYR A 150 22.06 3.81 1.68
CA TYR A 150 22.68 2.51 1.42
C TYR A 150 22.22 1.90 0.10
N LEU A 151 23.18 1.52 -0.74
CA LEU A 151 22.95 0.92 -2.05
C LEU A 151 23.26 -0.59 -2.12
N GLY A 152 23.61 -1.22 -0.99
CA GLY A 152 23.81 -2.66 -0.96
C GLY A 152 22.51 -3.44 -1.12
N THR A 153 22.61 -4.65 -1.64
CA THR A 153 21.44 -5.48 -1.99
C THR A 153 20.72 -6.05 -0.75
N GLN A 154 21.43 -6.21 0.35
CA GLN A 154 20.91 -6.79 1.60
C GLN A 154 21.75 -6.41 2.81
N TYR A 155 21.15 -6.48 4.02
CA TYR A 155 21.88 -6.31 5.27
C TYR A 155 21.21 -7.06 6.43
N PRO A 156 21.98 -7.75 7.30
CA PRO A 156 23.39 -8.07 7.13
C PRO A 156 23.68 -8.80 5.81
N SER A 157 24.92 -8.77 5.33
CA SER A 157 25.32 -9.49 4.11
C SER A 157 25.23 -11.02 4.26
N ALA A 158 25.38 -11.50 5.49
CA ALA A 158 25.10 -12.89 5.87
C ALA A 158 23.70 -13.00 6.51
N SER A 159 23.18 -14.24 6.60
CA SER A 159 21.92 -14.52 7.31
C SER A 159 21.97 -14.04 8.77
N PRO A 160 20.87 -13.50 9.30
CA PRO A 160 19.57 -13.26 8.66
C PRO A 160 19.59 -11.95 7.84
N ARG A 161 19.21 -12.01 6.60
CA ARG A 161 19.19 -10.84 5.70
C ARG A 161 17.94 -10.01 5.96
N LEU A 162 17.96 -9.16 6.96
CA LEU A 162 16.77 -8.45 7.43
C LEU A 162 16.35 -7.27 6.54
N TYR A 163 17.32 -6.50 5.99
CA TYR A 163 17.05 -5.51 4.96
C TYR A 163 17.24 -6.14 3.58
N ALA A 164 16.28 -5.94 2.68
CA ALA A 164 16.36 -6.32 1.28
C ALA A 164 16.18 -5.09 0.38
N GLN A 165 17.07 -4.89 -0.60
CA GLN A 165 17.01 -3.75 -1.52
C GLN A 165 15.75 -3.77 -2.37
N LYS A 166 15.22 -4.97 -2.71
CA LYS A 166 13.99 -5.13 -3.48
C LYS A 166 12.77 -4.45 -2.82
N HIS A 167 12.78 -4.25 -1.51
CA HIS A 167 11.76 -3.53 -0.76
C HIS A 167 12.03 -2.02 -0.67
N ASN A 168 13.07 -1.52 -1.33
CA ASN A 168 13.42 -0.10 -1.39
C ASN A 168 13.30 0.44 -2.82
N PRO A 169 12.10 0.85 -3.28
CA PRO A 169 11.88 1.23 -4.67
C PRO A 169 12.72 2.44 -5.11
N PHE A 170 13.05 3.32 -4.18
CA PHE A 170 13.71 4.59 -4.47
C PHE A 170 15.07 4.42 -5.14
N VAL A 171 15.84 3.39 -4.76
CA VAL A 171 17.20 3.18 -5.28
C VAL A 171 17.24 2.61 -6.69
N TYR A 172 16.11 2.26 -7.27
CA TYR A 172 16.00 1.82 -8.66
C TYR A 172 15.87 2.99 -9.66
N PHE A 173 15.47 4.18 -9.17
CA PHE A 173 15.35 5.39 -9.99
C PHE A 173 16.67 6.14 -10.08
N GLN A 174 17.11 6.38 -11.32
CA GLN A 174 18.39 7.04 -11.61
C GLN A 174 18.53 8.40 -10.92
N ASP A 175 17.49 9.20 -10.99
CA ASP A 175 17.43 10.56 -10.45
C ASP A 175 17.45 10.60 -8.91
N ILE A 176 17.20 9.48 -8.25
CA ILE A 176 17.32 9.31 -6.80
C ILE A 176 18.67 8.69 -6.46
N ALA A 177 19.00 7.55 -7.06
CA ALA A 177 20.21 6.79 -6.74
C ALA A 177 21.51 7.57 -7.04
N GLN A 178 21.49 8.45 -8.03
CA GLN A 178 22.62 9.29 -8.43
C GLN A 178 22.53 10.75 -7.89
N ASN A 179 21.50 11.07 -7.13
CA ASN A 179 21.34 12.38 -6.50
C ASN A 179 21.53 12.27 -4.98
N LYS A 180 22.69 12.75 -4.50
CA LYS A 180 23.02 12.66 -3.08
C LYS A 180 21.95 13.28 -2.17
N ALA A 181 21.34 14.38 -2.55
CA ALA A 181 20.35 15.07 -1.72
C ALA A 181 19.05 14.24 -1.59
N ARG A 182 18.64 13.53 -2.64
CA ARG A 182 17.50 12.60 -2.63
C ARG A 182 17.87 11.30 -1.91
N LEU A 183 19.02 10.73 -2.21
CA LEU A 183 19.50 9.51 -1.60
C LEU A 183 19.64 9.65 -0.08
N ASP A 184 20.07 10.83 0.39
CA ASP A 184 20.18 11.15 1.82
C ASP A 184 18.81 11.23 2.54
N ARG A 185 17.69 11.21 1.82
CA ARG A 185 16.34 11.09 2.38
C ARG A 185 15.92 9.66 2.67
N ILE A 186 16.70 8.68 2.23
CA ILE A 186 16.49 7.28 2.54
C ILE A 186 17.36 6.94 3.74
N LYS A 187 16.73 6.69 4.89
CA LYS A 187 17.41 6.57 6.19
C LYS A 187 17.10 5.25 6.89
N PRO A 188 17.98 4.77 7.76
CA PRO A 188 17.64 3.67 8.66
C PRO A 188 16.44 4.03 9.54
N LEU A 189 15.49 3.12 9.67
CA LEU A 189 14.38 3.23 10.61
C LEU A 189 14.88 2.86 12.02
N LEU A 190 15.37 3.86 12.74
CA LEU A 190 15.73 3.79 14.14
C LEU A 190 14.73 4.58 14.98
N ASN A 191 14.61 4.28 16.27
CA ASN A 191 13.73 5.04 17.15
C ASN A 191 14.03 6.54 17.10
N ALA A 192 15.31 6.91 17.15
CA ALA A 192 15.73 8.32 17.08
C ALA A 192 15.36 8.98 15.74
N THR A 193 15.57 8.27 14.62
CA THR A 193 15.22 8.78 13.28
C THR A 193 13.71 8.95 13.13
N LEU A 194 12.93 7.99 13.65
CA LEU A 194 11.48 8.06 13.65
C LEU A 194 10.99 9.23 14.53
N ASP A 195 11.53 9.39 15.75
CA ASP A 195 11.17 10.48 16.66
C ASP A 195 11.47 11.87 16.04
N GLU A 196 12.63 12.02 15.39
CA GLU A 196 12.98 13.24 14.66
C GLU A 196 11.99 13.50 13.51
N THR A 197 11.67 12.46 12.75
CA THR A 197 10.71 12.56 11.63
C THR A 197 9.32 12.95 12.12
N LEU A 198 8.84 12.34 13.20
CA LEU A 198 7.51 12.60 13.76
C LEU A 198 7.40 13.96 14.47
N ALA A 199 8.52 14.53 14.91
CA ALA A 199 8.54 15.89 15.47
C ALA A 199 8.34 16.97 14.41
N ASN A 200 8.83 16.76 13.19
CA ASN A 200 8.70 17.65 12.04
C ASN A 200 8.46 16.84 10.76
N PRO A 201 7.27 16.23 10.59
CA PRO A 201 7.05 15.29 9.52
C PRO A 201 7.10 15.96 8.14
N PRO A 202 7.72 15.30 7.14
CA PRO A 202 7.59 15.70 5.76
C PRO A 202 6.17 15.44 5.25
N SER A 203 5.88 15.86 4.03
CA SER A 203 4.59 15.56 3.40
C SER A 203 4.38 14.06 3.25
N LEU A 204 5.40 13.32 2.80
CA LEU A 204 5.37 11.86 2.68
C LEU A 204 6.45 11.21 3.55
N THR A 205 6.04 10.27 4.39
CA THR A 205 6.92 9.31 5.07
C THR A 205 6.61 7.91 4.56
N TYR A 206 7.57 7.27 3.90
CA TYR A 206 7.46 5.91 3.40
C TYR A 206 8.27 4.98 4.30
N ILE A 207 7.65 3.96 4.87
CA ILE A 207 8.24 3.11 5.91
C ILE A 207 8.21 1.66 5.44
N VAL A 208 9.36 1.01 5.51
CA VAL A 208 9.50 -0.41 5.21
C VAL A 208 10.12 -1.09 6.43
N PRO A 209 9.36 -1.93 7.14
CA PRO A 209 9.88 -2.78 8.20
C PRO A 209 10.91 -3.78 7.65
N ASN A 210 11.67 -4.44 8.51
CA ASN A 210 12.56 -5.50 8.08
C ASN A 210 11.78 -6.79 7.81
N GLN A 211 12.42 -7.75 7.13
CA GLN A 211 11.77 -8.96 6.64
C GLN A 211 11.12 -9.88 7.70
N CYS A 212 11.39 -9.67 8.98
CA CYS A 212 10.65 -10.34 10.05
C CYS A 212 9.44 -9.53 10.54
N HIS A 213 9.53 -8.21 10.47
CA HIS A 213 8.48 -7.31 10.91
C HIS A 213 7.47 -6.99 9.81
N ASP A 214 7.85 -7.11 8.54
CA ASP A 214 6.96 -6.94 7.38
C ASP A 214 6.13 -8.19 7.05
N MET A 215 6.40 -9.33 7.70
CA MET A 215 5.78 -10.65 7.52
C MET A 215 6.34 -11.49 6.35
N HIS A 216 7.40 -11.04 5.65
CA HIS A 216 8.05 -11.83 4.58
C HIS A 216 8.75 -13.08 5.13
N GLY A 217 9.49 -12.89 6.22
CA GLY A 217 10.31 -13.95 6.80
C GLY A 217 11.74 -14.00 6.26
N THR A 218 12.60 -14.60 7.06
CA THR A 218 13.99 -14.93 6.74
C THR A 218 14.38 -16.23 7.44
N SER A 219 15.63 -16.66 7.30
CA SER A 219 16.15 -17.86 7.97
C SER A 219 16.01 -17.88 9.51
N THR A 220 15.73 -16.76 10.15
CA THR A 220 15.57 -16.65 11.62
C THR A 220 14.15 -16.35 12.06
N CYS A 221 13.24 -16.08 11.12
CA CYS A 221 11.82 -15.85 11.36
C CYS A 221 11.01 -16.57 10.27
N THR A 222 10.91 -17.89 10.38
CA THR A 222 10.33 -18.80 9.39
C THR A 222 8.99 -19.39 9.81
N ASP A 223 8.64 -19.29 11.08
CA ASP A 223 7.33 -19.77 11.57
C ASP A 223 6.25 -18.82 11.09
N PHE A 224 5.33 -19.31 10.27
CA PHE A 224 4.27 -18.53 9.63
C PHE A 224 3.43 -17.76 10.66
N ASP A 225 2.93 -18.45 11.65
CA ASP A 225 2.11 -17.84 12.70
C ASP A 225 2.93 -16.86 13.57
N GLY A 226 4.22 -17.18 13.78
CA GLY A 226 5.15 -16.30 14.45
C GLY A 226 5.42 -15.02 13.68
N LEU A 227 5.48 -15.08 12.36
CA LEU A 227 5.60 -13.91 11.48
C LEU A 227 4.37 -13.01 11.57
N LEU A 228 3.18 -13.58 11.47
CA LEU A 228 1.91 -12.84 11.60
C LEU A 228 1.86 -12.11 12.95
N ARG A 229 2.11 -12.81 14.05
CA ARG A 229 2.13 -12.20 15.40
C ARG A 229 3.19 -11.14 15.58
N THR A 230 4.35 -11.33 14.97
CA THR A 230 5.48 -10.40 15.07
C THR A 230 5.18 -9.12 14.30
N GLY A 231 4.69 -9.24 13.06
CA GLY A 231 4.31 -8.10 12.23
C GLY A 231 3.10 -7.34 12.81
N ASP A 232 2.07 -8.04 13.30
CA ASP A 232 0.90 -7.43 13.94
C ASP A 232 1.32 -6.55 15.15
N LYS A 233 2.14 -7.12 16.03
CA LYS A 233 2.65 -6.40 17.21
C LYS A 233 3.57 -5.24 16.84
N TYR A 234 4.33 -5.38 15.76
CA TYR A 234 5.16 -4.31 15.24
C TYR A 234 4.30 -3.16 14.69
N LEU A 235 3.28 -3.48 13.89
CA LEU A 235 2.33 -2.50 13.36
C LEU A 235 1.58 -1.76 14.48
N GLU A 236 1.10 -2.46 15.51
CA GLU A 236 0.44 -1.83 16.65
C GLU A 236 1.31 -0.72 17.26
N ARG A 237 2.59 -1.03 17.52
CA ARG A 237 3.54 -0.05 18.07
C ARG A 237 3.81 1.11 17.13
N LEU A 238 4.04 0.81 15.84
CA LEU A 238 4.41 1.80 14.85
C LEU A 238 3.25 2.74 14.55
N VAL A 239 2.07 2.21 14.26
CA VAL A 239 0.84 2.98 13.98
C VAL A 239 0.47 3.83 15.19
N THR A 240 0.47 3.26 16.40
CA THR A 240 0.19 4.00 17.64
C THR A 240 1.18 5.14 17.83
N LYS A 241 2.48 4.90 17.62
CA LYS A 241 3.52 5.92 17.76
C LYS A 241 3.33 7.07 16.77
N ILE A 242 3.01 6.76 15.50
CA ILE A 242 2.72 7.79 14.48
C ILE A 242 1.47 8.58 14.86
N ALA A 243 0.35 7.89 15.10
CA ALA A 243 -0.95 8.52 15.36
C ALA A 243 -0.97 9.37 16.65
N SER A 244 -0.15 9.02 17.65
CA SER A 244 0.00 9.80 18.90
C SER A 244 1.02 10.93 18.84
N SER A 245 1.74 11.07 17.73
CA SER A 245 2.78 12.10 17.59
C SER A 245 2.17 13.50 17.42
N ARG A 246 2.93 14.52 17.82
CA ARG A 246 2.51 15.93 17.64
C ARG A 246 2.40 16.35 16.19
N GLY A 247 3.16 15.69 15.30
CA GLY A 247 3.13 15.95 13.87
C GLY A 247 1.97 15.28 13.15
N TYR A 248 1.21 14.40 13.81
CA TYR A 248 0.02 13.79 13.23
C TYR A 248 -1.17 14.74 13.39
N THR A 249 -1.60 15.37 12.29
CA THR A 249 -2.69 16.34 12.26
C THR A 249 -4.02 15.68 11.88
N LYS A 250 -5.10 16.43 11.94
CA LYS A 250 -6.43 15.97 11.47
C LYS A 250 -6.48 15.65 9.97
N ASN A 251 -5.54 16.19 9.19
CA ASN A 251 -5.40 15.93 7.76
C ASN A 251 -4.26 14.95 7.47
N SER A 252 -3.76 14.23 8.47
CA SER A 252 -2.80 13.16 8.27
C SER A 252 -3.51 11.83 7.99
N ALA A 253 -2.85 10.97 7.23
CA ALA A 253 -3.29 9.61 6.98
C ALA A 253 -2.13 8.61 7.11
N ILE A 254 -2.42 7.42 7.65
CA ILE A 254 -1.52 6.27 7.62
C ILE A 254 -2.15 5.23 6.72
N PHE A 255 -1.40 4.76 5.73
CA PHE A 255 -1.76 3.63 4.88
C PHE A 255 -0.88 2.45 5.28
N VAL A 256 -1.47 1.36 5.74
CA VAL A 256 -0.79 0.08 5.94
C VAL A 256 -1.16 -0.80 4.76
N VAL A 257 -0.19 -1.18 3.96
CA VAL A 257 -0.39 -1.82 2.66
C VAL A 257 0.50 -3.05 2.57
N TRP A 258 -0.03 -4.17 2.09
CA TRP A 258 0.77 -5.32 1.69
C TRP A 258 1.04 -5.24 0.19
N ASP A 259 2.24 -5.61 -0.21
CA ASP A 259 2.71 -5.51 -1.60
C ASP A 259 2.02 -6.52 -2.53
N GLU A 260 1.90 -7.75 -2.08
CA GLU A 260 1.29 -8.88 -2.79
C GLU A 260 0.72 -9.89 -1.78
N ASP A 261 -0.02 -10.89 -2.26
CA ASP A 261 -0.47 -12.00 -1.40
C ASP A 261 0.65 -13.03 -1.19
N ASP A 262 0.34 -14.12 -0.52
CA ASP A 262 1.26 -15.22 -0.24
C ASP A 262 1.41 -16.21 -1.41
N TYR A 263 1.24 -15.76 -2.65
CA TYR A 263 1.20 -16.57 -3.87
C TYR A 263 0.02 -17.56 -3.92
N SER A 264 -1.01 -17.35 -3.09
CA SER A 264 -2.22 -18.18 -3.11
C SER A 264 -3.11 -17.89 -4.31
N SER A 265 -3.00 -16.70 -4.90
CA SER A 265 -3.76 -16.33 -6.10
C SER A 265 -2.97 -15.39 -7.02
N ASN A 266 -3.48 -15.25 -8.25
CA ASN A 266 -3.02 -14.24 -9.21
C ASN A 266 -4.15 -13.26 -9.54
N LEU A 267 -5.05 -13.02 -8.61
CA LEU A 267 -6.12 -12.03 -8.79
C LEU A 267 -5.52 -10.63 -8.88
N GLY A 268 -6.18 -9.78 -9.63
CA GLY A 268 -5.76 -8.40 -9.81
C GLY A 268 -6.88 -7.52 -10.32
N CYS A 269 -6.63 -6.20 -10.37
CA CYS A 269 -7.55 -5.23 -10.93
C CYS A 269 -6.78 -4.04 -11.52
N CYS A 270 -7.55 -3.15 -12.13
CA CYS A 270 -7.19 -1.73 -12.22
C CYS A 270 -5.87 -1.52 -12.98
N SER A 271 -5.90 -1.74 -14.29
CA SER A 271 -4.75 -1.58 -15.20
C SER A 271 -3.53 -2.47 -14.92
N SER A 272 -3.68 -3.52 -14.13
CA SER A 272 -2.63 -4.53 -13.94
C SER A 272 -2.60 -5.62 -15.03
N LEU A 273 -3.48 -5.55 -16.04
CA LEU A 273 -3.51 -6.47 -17.19
C LEU A 273 -2.53 -5.99 -18.28
N PRO A 274 -1.93 -6.90 -19.09
CA PRO A 274 -2.33 -8.32 -19.28
C PRO A 274 -1.67 -9.32 -18.31
N SER A 275 -0.73 -8.93 -17.45
CA SER A 275 -0.25 -9.82 -16.39
C SER A 275 -1.37 -10.05 -15.37
N LEU A 276 -1.45 -11.26 -14.87
CA LEU A 276 -2.26 -11.55 -13.71
C LEU A 276 -1.78 -10.69 -12.54
N GLY A 277 -2.67 -10.27 -11.64
CA GLY A 277 -2.30 -9.42 -10.50
C GLY A 277 -1.43 -10.12 -9.46
N GLY A 278 -1.04 -9.39 -8.44
CA GLY A 278 -0.25 -9.88 -7.29
C GLY A 278 -1.09 -10.43 -6.14
N GLY A 279 -2.30 -10.93 -6.44
CA GLY A 279 -3.18 -11.58 -5.48
C GLY A 279 -3.99 -10.63 -4.59
N HIS A 280 -4.91 -11.21 -3.81
CA HIS A 280 -5.81 -10.47 -2.93
C HIS A 280 -5.19 -10.27 -1.56
N THR A 281 -4.86 -9.03 -1.25
CA THR A 281 -4.24 -8.62 0.01
C THR A 281 -5.06 -7.55 0.75
N LEU A 282 -4.45 -6.81 1.65
CA LEU A 282 -5.11 -5.89 2.57
C LEU A 282 -4.56 -4.47 2.44
N THR A 283 -5.44 -3.48 2.62
CA THR A 283 -5.04 -2.11 2.96
C THR A 283 -5.91 -1.55 4.08
N LEU A 284 -5.25 -1.02 5.10
CA LEU A 284 -5.87 -0.28 6.19
C LEU A 284 -5.53 1.21 6.07
N VAL A 285 -6.51 2.06 6.36
CA VAL A 285 -6.34 3.52 6.38
C VAL A 285 -6.72 4.06 7.74
N TYR A 286 -5.78 4.77 8.39
CA TYR A 286 -6.02 5.46 9.64
C TYR A 286 -6.03 6.96 9.37
N SER A 287 -7.10 7.63 9.73
CA SER A 287 -7.24 9.08 9.66
C SER A 287 -8.35 9.56 10.61
N ALA A 288 -8.47 10.86 10.81
CA ALA A 288 -9.56 11.41 11.62
C ALA A 288 -10.97 11.10 11.07
N THR A 289 -11.08 10.63 9.83
CA THR A 289 -12.34 10.40 9.11
C THR A 289 -12.52 9.00 8.57
N SER A 290 -11.53 8.11 8.77
CA SER A 290 -11.56 6.72 8.26
C SER A 290 -12.30 5.74 9.19
N VAL A 291 -12.78 6.21 10.34
CA VAL A 291 -13.40 5.36 11.36
C VAL A 291 -14.56 4.56 10.77
N GLN A 292 -14.49 3.23 10.86
CA GLN A 292 -15.49 2.27 10.38
C GLN A 292 -15.85 2.41 8.88
N LYS A 293 -14.94 2.94 8.08
CA LYS A 293 -15.10 2.99 6.63
C LYS A 293 -14.72 1.66 6.00
N ARG A 294 -15.54 1.18 5.09
CA ARG A 294 -15.27 -0.04 4.30
C ARG A 294 -15.56 0.23 2.85
N SER A 295 -14.68 -0.24 2.00
CA SER A 295 -14.86 -0.19 0.55
C SER A 295 -14.73 -1.58 -0.06
N ALA A 296 -15.65 -1.90 -0.96
CA ALA A 296 -15.58 -3.05 -1.87
C ALA A 296 -15.24 -2.60 -3.30
N THR A 297 -14.76 -1.37 -3.47
CA THR A 297 -14.17 -0.92 -4.73
C THR A 297 -12.84 -1.64 -4.92
N PRO A 298 -12.58 -2.25 -6.09
CA PRO A 298 -11.28 -2.85 -6.36
C PRO A 298 -10.19 -1.78 -6.40
N TYR A 299 -9.12 -2.00 -5.64
CA TYR A 299 -7.94 -1.13 -5.55
C TYR A 299 -6.66 -1.92 -5.73
N ASN A 300 -5.59 -1.22 -6.12
CA ASN A 300 -4.23 -1.72 -6.15
C ASN A 300 -3.21 -0.60 -5.84
N HIS A 301 -1.93 -0.84 -6.06
CA HIS A 301 -0.88 0.15 -5.79
C HIS A 301 -1.01 1.42 -6.64
N TYR A 302 -1.61 1.34 -7.82
CA TYR A 302 -1.91 2.54 -8.62
C TYR A 302 -3.01 3.39 -7.96
N SER A 303 -3.97 2.75 -7.31
CA SER A 303 -5.02 3.42 -6.52
C SER A 303 -4.44 4.13 -5.30
N LEU A 304 -3.50 3.50 -4.59
CA LEU A 304 -2.74 4.12 -3.49
C LEU A 304 -2.00 5.37 -3.99
N LEU A 305 -1.21 5.21 -5.07
CA LEU A 305 -0.47 6.32 -5.65
C LEU A 305 -1.40 7.46 -6.10
N ARG A 306 -2.51 7.15 -6.76
CA ARG A 306 -3.53 8.14 -7.14
C ARG A 306 -4.05 8.90 -5.94
N THR A 307 -4.37 8.19 -4.84
CA THR A 307 -4.84 8.81 -3.60
C THR A 307 -3.82 9.77 -3.01
N LEU A 308 -2.53 9.39 -3.00
CA LEU A 308 -1.44 10.26 -2.55
C LEU A 308 -1.29 11.48 -3.44
N LEU A 309 -1.27 11.29 -4.77
CA LEU A 309 -1.12 12.38 -5.75
C LEU A 309 -2.28 13.38 -5.63
N GLU A 310 -3.53 12.91 -5.60
CA GLU A 310 -4.70 13.78 -5.43
C GLU A 310 -4.69 14.48 -4.06
N GLY A 311 -4.34 13.76 -2.97
CA GLY A 311 -4.27 14.32 -1.61
C GLY A 311 -3.22 15.41 -1.44
N PHE A 312 -2.13 15.34 -2.18
CA PHE A 312 -1.11 16.39 -2.26
C PHE A 312 -1.32 17.36 -3.40
N LYS A 313 -2.40 17.25 -4.19
CA LYS A 313 -2.74 18.07 -5.35
C LYS A 313 -1.64 18.04 -6.44
N LEU A 314 -1.10 16.86 -6.69
CA LEU A 314 -0.05 16.61 -7.65
C LEU A 314 -0.61 16.04 -8.96
N ALA A 315 0.11 16.24 -10.05
CA ALA A 315 -0.22 15.64 -11.33
C ALA A 315 -0.04 14.08 -11.28
N PRO A 316 -0.90 13.33 -11.97
CA PRO A 316 -0.85 11.87 -11.96
C PRO A 316 0.45 11.32 -12.58
N LEU A 317 0.72 10.05 -12.30
CA LEU A 317 1.86 9.28 -12.78
C LEU A 317 1.41 7.92 -13.32
N GLY A 318 1.90 7.53 -14.49
CA GLY A 318 1.67 6.21 -15.06
C GLY A 318 0.19 5.79 -15.01
N HIS A 319 -0.04 4.54 -14.69
CA HIS A 319 -1.38 3.94 -14.57
C HIS A 319 -2.26 4.54 -13.45
N SER A 320 -1.70 5.33 -12.53
CA SER A 320 -2.55 6.05 -11.56
C SER A 320 -3.54 7.02 -12.23
N ASN A 321 -3.36 7.33 -13.52
CA ASN A 321 -4.25 8.18 -14.31
C ASN A 321 -5.30 7.39 -15.11
N ASP A 322 -5.25 6.08 -15.12
CA ASP A 322 -6.16 5.27 -15.91
C ASP A 322 -7.58 5.33 -15.35
N SER A 323 -8.58 5.23 -16.22
CA SER A 323 -9.97 5.47 -15.86
C SER A 323 -10.57 4.41 -14.93
N ASP A 324 -10.03 3.20 -14.95
CA ASP A 324 -10.43 2.08 -14.10
C ASP A 324 -9.68 2.03 -12.75
N VAL A 325 -8.65 2.84 -12.58
CA VAL A 325 -7.94 3.03 -11.31
C VAL A 325 -8.66 4.09 -10.48
N GLN A 326 -9.30 3.69 -9.38
CA GLN A 326 -10.02 4.61 -8.50
C GLN A 326 -9.17 5.04 -7.32
N PRO A 327 -9.23 6.31 -6.88
CA PRO A 327 -8.62 6.74 -5.63
C PRO A 327 -9.43 6.23 -4.44
N MET A 328 -8.79 6.02 -3.32
CA MET A 328 -9.35 5.36 -2.12
C MET A 328 -10.12 6.34 -1.20
N TRP A 329 -10.80 7.37 -1.76
CA TRP A 329 -11.45 8.42 -0.96
C TRP A 329 -12.67 7.97 -0.17
N ASP A 330 -13.28 6.87 -0.53
CA ASP A 330 -14.40 6.25 0.19
C ASP A 330 -13.96 5.57 1.52
N LEU A 331 -12.66 5.48 1.76
CA LEU A 331 -12.09 5.03 3.03
C LEU A 331 -11.86 6.17 4.04
N PHE A 332 -12.30 7.42 3.72
CA PHE A 332 -12.08 8.60 4.56
C PHE A 332 -13.36 9.22 5.07
#